data_5f5bfe4035c9e8f7abda615a182f0ac3
#
_entry.id   5f5bfe4035c9e8f7abda615a182f0ac3
#
_cell.length_a   1.000
_cell.length_b   1.000
_cell.length_c   1.000
_cell.angle_alpha   90.00
_cell.angle_beta   90.00
_cell.angle_gamma   90.00
#
_symmetry.space_group_name_H-M   'P 1'
#
loop_
_entity.id
_entity.type
_entity.pdbx_description
1 polymer ?
#
loop_
_entity_poly.entity_id
_entity_poly.type
_entity_poly.pdbx_seq_one_letter_code
_entity_poly.pdbx_strand_id
1 'polypeptide(L)'
;TSRRQRQMCIRDSYISIPDNLPLINSGNETFNQLLSNNSGMMRSYNTITGLKDKKILNLTGISNTELKLSYGAANLTELTEYDDNFTTLIKAIASLGHALIDNNDTADALSFLEYGISIGSDISSNYIDLAIIYAATDRFDDIRKLKEKAGMLKSLSRDNIIEQLNNMLK
;
A
#
# COMPACT_ATOMS: atom_id res chain seq x y z
N THR A 1 -11.68 5.44 -27.85
CA THR A 1 -10.24 5.38 -27.53
C THR A 1 -9.60 4.17 -28.17
N SER A 2 -8.55 4.38 -28.95
CA SER A 2 -7.87 3.31 -29.67
C SER A 2 -7.17 2.34 -28.70
N ARG A 3 -6.94 1.08 -29.15
CA ARG A 3 -6.18 0.07 -28.38
C ARG A 3 -4.83 0.58 -27.88
N ARG A 4 -4.16 1.44 -28.69
CA ARG A 4 -2.90 2.09 -28.34
C ARG A 4 -3.02 3.09 -27.19
N GLN A 5 -4.10 3.87 -27.13
CA GLN A 5 -4.33 4.83 -26.04
C GLN A 5 -4.64 4.13 -24.72
N ARG A 6 -5.36 2.99 -24.74
CA ARG A 6 -5.63 2.19 -23.53
C ARG A 6 -4.37 1.50 -22.99
N GLN A 7 -3.49 1.00 -23.86
CA GLN A 7 -2.19 0.46 -23.44
C GLN A 7 -1.26 1.54 -22.88
N MET A 8 -1.33 2.78 -23.37
CA MET A 8 -0.61 3.91 -22.79
C MET A 8 -1.12 4.26 -21.39
N CYS A 9 -2.44 4.22 -21.15
CA CYS A 9 -3.03 4.46 -19.83
C CYS A 9 -2.57 3.45 -18.77
N ILE A 10 -2.37 2.17 -19.11
CA ILE A 10 -1.81 1.16 -18.19
C ILE A 10 -0.34 1.43 -17.90
N ARG A 11 0.46 1.76 -18.92
CA ARG A 11 1.89 2.05 -18.73
C ARG A 11 2.13 3.20 -17.76
N ASP A 12 1.26 4.22 -17.79
CA ASP A 12 1.33 5.38 -16.90
C ASP A 12 0.80 5.07 -15.49
N SER A 13 0.17 3.90 -15.29
CA SER A 13 -0.43 3.48 -14.03
C SER A 13 0.41 2.48 -13.25
N TYR A 14 1.58 2.06 -13.75
CA TYR A 14 2.48 1.17 -13.01
C TYR A 14 2.96 1.84 -11.73
N ILE A 15 2.88 1.06 -10.63
CA ILE A 15 3.33 1.49 -9.32
C ILE A 15 4.83 1.28 -9.22
N SER A 16 5.55 2.31 -8.79
CA SER A 16 6.98 2.25 -8.51
C SER A 16 7.22 2.30 -7.01
N ILE A 17 8.12 1.45 -6.52
CA ILE A 17 8.57 1.48 -5.13
C ILE A 17 9.72 2.51 -5.05
N PRO A 18 9.55 3.62 -4.30
CA PRO A 18 10.55 4.68 -4.25
C PRO A 18 11.78 4.28 -3.42
N ASP A 19 12.91 4.91 -3.71
CA ASP A 19 14.16 4.68 -2.99
C ASP A 19 14.23 5.42 -1.64
N ASN A 20 13.28 6.29 -1.33
CA ASN A 20 13.23 7.06 -0.09
C ASN A 20 12.51 6.35 1.07
N LEU A 21 12.05 5.11 0.88
CA LEU A 21 11.59 4.29 1.99
C LEU A 21 12.76 3.84 2.87
N PRO A 22 12.53 3.59 4.18
CA PRO A 22 13.57 3.07 5.05
C PRO A 22 14.19 1.78 4.49
N LEU A 23 15.51 1.76 4.36
CA LEU A 23 16.26 0.63 3.82
C LEU A 23 17.25 0.10 4.85
N ILE A 24 17.49 -1.21 4.83
CA ILE A 24 18.58 -1.83 5.58
C ILE A 24 19.90 -1.19 5.11
N ASN A 25 20.79 -0.91 6.05
CA ASN A 25 22.10 -0.27 5.81
C ASN A 25 22.04 1.20 5.36
N SER A 26 20.90 1.86 5.49
CA SER A 26 20.76 3.31 5.21
C SER A 26 21.31 4.21 6.33
N GLY A 27 22.05 3.64 7.30
CA GLY A 27 22.52 4.36 8.48
C GLY A 27 21.55 4.36 9.66
N ASN A 28 20.37 3.79 9.50
CA ASN A 28 19.40 3.63 10.59
C ASN A 28 19.66 2.31 11.34
N GLU A 29 20.52 2.38 12.35
CA GLU A 29 20.91 1.22 13.16
C GLU A 29 19.72 0.56 13.85
N THR A 30 18.79 1.36 14.39
CA THR A 30 17.58 0.87 15.07
C THR A 30 16.73 0.04 14.14
N PHE A 31 16.48 0.52 12.93
CA PHE A 31 15.72 -0.19 11.91
C PHE A 31 16.41 -1.50 11.51
N ASN A 32 17.72 -1.45 11.29
CA ASN A 32 18.50 -2.64 10.95
C ASN A 32 18.42 -3.73 12.04
N GLN A 33 18.52 -3.33 13.30
CA GLN A 33 18.45 -4.25 14.44
C GLN A 33 17.04 -4.85 14.59
N LEU A 34 15.97 -4.04 14.44
CA LEU A 34 14.60 -4.53 14.49
C LEU A 34 14.36 -5.61 13.45
N LEU A 35 14.76 -5.37 12.20
CA LEU A 35 14.60 -6.34 11.12
C LEU A 35 15.41 -7.60 11.36
N SER A 36 16.66 -7.47 11.84
CA SER A 36 17.54 -8.60 12.13
C SER A 36 17.01 -9.48 13.25
N ASN A 37 16.32 -8.90 14.23
CA ASN A 37 15.80 -9.60 15.40
C ASN A 37 14.35 -10.11 15.21
N ASN A 38 13.71 -9.77 14.09
CA ASN A 38 12.32 -10.14 13.83
C ASN A 38 12.17 -10.73 12.43
N SER A 39 12.04 -12.04 12.35
CA SER A 39 11.93 -12.77 11.07
C SER A 39 10.68 -12.39 10.26
N GLY A 40 9.57 -12.06 10.92
CA GLY A 40 8.36 -11.60 10.25
C GLY A 40 8.52 -10.25 9.58
N MET A 41 9.15 -9.31 10.27
CA MET A 41 9.48 -7.99 9.73
C MET A 41 10.46 -8.10 8.56
N MET A 42 11.51 -8.90 8.70
CA MET A 42 12.48 -9.15 7.64
C MET A 42 11.82 -9.77 6.41
N ARG A 43 10.90 -10.69 6.60
CA ARG A 43 10.15 -11.31 5.49
C ARG A 43 9.31 -10.27 4.74
N SER A 44 8.55 -9.43 5.45
CA SER A 44 7.77 -8.36 4.84
C SER A 44 8.65 -7.36 4.10
N TYR A 45 9.76 -6.95 4.70
CA TYR A 45 10.75 -6.08 4.08
C TYR A 45 11.32 -6.68 2.79
N ASN A 46 11.74 -7.94 2.82
CA ASN A 46 12.27 -8.63 1.64
C ASN A 46 11.22 -8.79 0.54
N THR A 47 9.95 -8.98 0.90
CA THR A 47 8.85 -9.01 -0.06
C THR A 47 8.73 -7.66 -0.77
N ILE A 48 8.76 -6.56 -0.03
CA ILE A 48 8.69 -5.20 -0.62
C ILE A 48 9.87 -4.95 -1.55
N THR A 49 11.08 -5.19 -1.11
CA THR A 49 12.29 -4.95 -1.92
C THR A 49 12.39 -5.86 -3.13
N GLY A 50 11.91 -7.09 -3.02
CA GLY A 50 11.85 -8.06 -4.12
C GLY A 50 10.86 -7.66 -5.24
N LEU A 51 9.94 -6.76 -4.95
CA LEU A 51 8.97 -6.25 -5.95
C LEU A 51 9.47 -5.01 -6.71
N LYS A 52 10.62 -4.44 -6.34
CA LYS A 52 11.13 -3.19 -6.95
C LYS A 52 11.28 -3.25 -8.47
N ASP A 53 11.71 -4.38 -8.99
CA ASP A 53 11.96 -4.58 -10.42
C ASP A 53 10.78 -5.25 -11.14
N LYS A 54 9.66 -5.46 -10.45
CA LYS A 54 8.47 -6.08 -11.01
C LYS A 54 7.43 -5.03 -11.41
N LYS A 55 6.62 -5.38 -12.40
CA LYS A 55 5.47 -4.56 -12.79
C LYS A 55 4.34 -4.77 -11.79
N ILE A 56 3.77 -3.69 -11.33
CA ILE A 56 2.74 -3.66 -10.29
C ILE A 56 1.60 -2.76 -10.77
N LEU A 57 0.38 -3.29 -10.76
CA LEU A 57 -0.84 -2.56 -11.11
C LEU A 57 -1.92 -2.77 -10.06
N ASN A 58 -2.61 -1.69 -9.69
CA ASN A 58 -3.82 -1.78 -8.89
C ASN A 58 -5.03 -1.88 -9.82
N LEU A 59 -5.57 -3.08 -9.97
CA LEU A 59 -6.77 -3.37 -10.79
C LEU A 59 -8.02 -3.58 -9.93
N THR A 60 -8.02 -3.15 -8.68
CA THR A 60 -9.14 -3.28 -7.75
C THR A 60 -10.41 -2.66 -8.32
N GLY A 61 -11.51 -3.41 -8.31
CA GLY A 61 -12.80 -2.96 -8.82
C GLY A 61 -12.98 -3.14 -10.32
N ILE A 62 -12.00 -3.70 -11.03
CA ILE A 62 -12.11 -4.02 -12.45
C ILE A 62 -12.30 -5.53 -12.61
N SER A 63 -13.38 -5.95 -13.27
CA SER A 63 -13.66 -7.37 -13.48
C SER A 63 -12.78 -7.98 -14.58
N ASN A 64 -12.61 -9.31 -14.54
CA ASN A 64 -11.91 -10.03 -15.60
C ASN A 64 -12.56 -9.83 -16.97
N THR A 65 -13.88 -9.69 -17.02
CA THR A 65 -14.60 -9.41 -18.26
C THR A 65 -14.22 -8.05 -18.83
N GLU A 66 -14.17 -7.01 -17.99
CA GLU A 66 -13.73 -5.67 -18.39
C GLU A 66 -12.27 -5.67 -18.86
N LEU A 67 -11.39 -6.40 -18.18
CA LEU A 67 -9.98 -6.54 -18.58
C LEU A 67 -9.86 -7.23 -19.95
N LYS A 68 -10.62 -8.32 -20.18
CA LYS A 68 -10.64 -9.01 -21.47
C LYS A 68 -11.14 -8.13 -22.61
N LEU A 69 -12.19 -7.37 -22.37
CA LEU A 69 -12.77 -6.46 -23.36
C LEU A 69 -11.82 -5.29 -23.68
N SER A 70 -11.14 -4.76 -22.67
CA SER A 70 -10.28 -3.60 -22.82
C SER A 70 -8.89 -3.92 -23.36
N TYR A 71 -8.31 -5.06 -23.00
CA TYR A 71 -6.91 -5.39 -23.27
C TYR A 71 -6.72 -6.72 -24.03
N GLY A 72 -7.78 -7.48 -24.22
CA GLY A 72 -7.77 -8.79 -24.85
C GLY A 72 -7.44 -9.93 -23.88
N ALA A 73 -8.00 -11.11 -24.19
CA ALA A 73 -7.84 -12.31 -23.34
C ALA A 73 -6.36 -12.76 -23.22
N ALA A 74 -5.54 -12.52 -24.24
CA ALA A 74 -4.13 -12.89 -24.24
C ALA A 74 -3.29 -12.14 -23.19
N ASN A 75 -3.71 -10.94 -22.80
CA ASN A 75 -3.01 -10.11 -21.82
C ASN A 75 -3.50 -10.33 -20.39
N LEU A 76 -4.55 -11.11 -20.18
CA LEU A 76 -5.19 -11.28 -18.86
C LEU A 76 -4.24 -11.91 -17.84
N THR A 77 -3.43 -12.89 -18.25
CA THR A 77 -2.48 -13.57 -17.36
C THR A 77 -1.44 -12.59 -16.80
N GLU A 78 -0.85 -11.76 -17.65
CA GLU A 78 0.13 -10.75 -17.24
C GLU A 78 -0.50 -9.70 -16.34
N LEU A 79 -1.70 -9.21 -16.67
CA LEU A 79 -2.41 -8.22 -15.85
C LEU A 79 -2.77 -8.78 -14.48
N THR A 80 -3.17 -10.04 -14.42
CA THR A 80 -3.45 -10.73 -13.15
C THR A 80 -2.18 -10.84 -12.30
N GLU A 81 -1.04 -11.17 -12.88
CA GLU A 81 0.24 -11.20 -12.17
C GLU A 81 0.60 -9.82 -11.60
N TYR A 82 0.41 -8.76 -12.37
CA TYR A 82 0.71 -7.39 -11.89
C TYR A 82 -0.21 -6.95 -10.75
N ASP A 83 -1.46 -7.37 -10.78
CA ASP A 83 -2.42 -7.14 -9.69
C ASP A 83 -2.11 -8.00 -8.46
N ASP A 84 -1.67 -9.23 -8.63
CA ASP A 84 -1.19 -10.09 -7.55
C ASP A 84 0.05 -9.49 -6.88
N ASN A 85 0.95 -8.89 -7.66
CA ASN A 85 2.10 -8.15 -7.14
C ASN A 85 1.65 -6.96 -6.27
N PHE A 86 0.62 -6.24 -6.70
CA PHE A 86 0.02 -5.16 -5.91
C PHE A 86 -0.54 -5.66 -4.58
N THR A 87 -1.33 -6.72 -4.61
CA THR A 87 -1.90 -7.33 -3.41
C THR A 87 -0.81 -7.78 -2.43
N THR A 88 0.24 -8.40 -2.95
CA THR A 88 1.40 -8.82 -2.16
C THR A 88 2.12 -7.63 -1.52
N LEU A 89 2.30 -6.56 -2.28
CA LEU A 89 2.95 -5.33 -1.82
C LEU A 89 2.18 -4.67 -0.67
N ILE A 90 0.88 -4.44 -0.83
CA ILE A 90 0.09 -3.76 0.21
C ILE A 90 -0.02 -4.58 1.49
N LYS A 91 -0.09 -5.90 1.39
CA LYS A 91 -0.07 -6.80 2.57
C LYS A 91 1.26 -6.72 3.31
N ALA A 92 2.37 -6.74 2.58
CA ALA A 92 3.70 -6.62 3.18
C ALA A 92 3.91 -5.26 3.85
N ILE A 93 3.47 -4.17 3.22
CA ILE A 93 3.53 -2.82 3.79
C ILE A 93 2.71 -2.72 5.08
N ALA A 94 1.47 -3.18 5.07
CA ALA A 94 0.60 -3.13 6.25
C ALA A 94 1.17 -3.96 7.41
N SER A 95 1.68 -5.15 7.12
CA SER A 95 2.30 -6.04 8.11
C SER A 95 3.57 -5.42 8.71
N LEU A 96 4.46 -4.89 7.88
CA LEU A 96 5.69 -4.25 8.34
C LEU A 96 5.40 -3.00 9.15
N GLY A 97 4.49 -2.15 8.67
CA GLY A 97 4.10 -0.92 9.37
C GLY A 97 3.52 -1.21 10.76
N HIS A 98 2.64 -2.19 10.88
CA HIS A 98 2.07 -2.61 12.15
C HIS A 98 3.15 -3.11 13.13
N ALA A 99 4.04 -3.99 12.66
CA ALA A 99 5.12 -4.53 13.47
C ALA A 99 6.11 -3.44 13.93
N LEU A 100 6.40 -2.45 13.08
CA LEU A 100 7.24 -1.30 13.45
C LEU A 100 6.61 -0.48 14.58
N ILE A 101 5.30 -0.24 14.54
CA ILE A 101 4.57 0.44 15.62
C ILE A 101 4.69 -0.36 16.93
N ASP A 102 4.48 -1.67 16.88
CA ASP A 102 4.57 -2.55 18.04
C ASP A 102 5.97 -2.55 18.67
N ASN A 103 6.99 -2.22 17.88
CA ASN A 103 8.38 -2.10 18.33
C ASN A 103 8.83 -0.64 18.56
N ASN A 104 7.88 0.28 18.70
CA ASN A 104 8.11 1.70 18.97
C ASN A 104 8.89 2.47 17.89
N ASP A 105 8.95 1.94 16.67
CA ASP A 105 9.53 2.63 15.52
C ASP A 105 8.42 3.27 14.66
N THR A 106 7.80 4.31 15.20
CA THR A 106 6.70 5.00 14.54
C THR A 106 7.14 5.83 13.33
N ALA A 107 8.37 6.32 13.32
CA ALA A 107 8.91 7.12 12.21
C ALA A 107 9.03 6.30 10.92
N ASP A 108 9.61 5.11 11.00
CA ASP A 108 9.74 4.22 9.85
C ASP A 108 8.38 3.62 9.46
N ALA A 109 7.53 3.29 10.46
CA ALA A 109 6.16 2.87 10.22
C ALA A 109 5.37 3.90 9.41
N LEU A 110 5.48 5.18 9.77
CA LEU A 110 4.83 6.29 9.07
C LEU A 110 5.20 6.29 7.58
N SER A 111 6.48 6.15 7.25
CA SER A 111 6.96 6.14 5.86
C SER A 111 6.35 5.01 5.04
N PHE A 112 6.33 3.79 5.56
CA PHE A 112 5.73 2.64 4.87
C PHE A 112 4.21 2.76 4.74
N LEU A 113 3.54 3.14 5.82
CA LEU A 113 2.08 3.24 5.84
C LEU A 113 1.57 4.38 4.94
N GLU A 114 2.22 5.53 4.93
CA GLU A 114 1.88 6.63 4.01
C GLU A 114 2.08 6.21 2.55
N TYR A 115 3.15 5.48 2.26
CA TYR A 115 3.36 4.93 0.92
C TYR A 115 2.22 3.97 0.53
N GLY A 116 1.82 3.06 1.42
CA GLY A 116 0.70 2.14 1.18
C GLY A 116 -0.59 2.88 0.81
N ILE A 117 -0.92 3.97 1.51
CA ILE A 117 -2.07 4.80 1.19
C ILE A 117 -1.92 5.47 -0.18
N SER A 118 -0.73 5.98 -0.48
CA SER A 118 -0.45 6.69 -1.74
C SER A 118 -0.66 5.83 -2.99
N ILE A 119 -0.43 4.52 -2.89
CA ILE A 119 -0.61 3.56 -3.99
C ILE A 119 -2.01 2.94 -4.05
N GLY A 120 -2.89 3.29 -3.11
CA GLY A 120 -4.28 2.86 -3.11
C GLY A 120 -4.56 1.60 -2.30
N SER A 121 -3.78 1.32 -1.24
CA SER A 121 -4.10 0.21 -0.33
C SER A 121 -5.53 0.31 0.19
N ASP A 122 -6.21 -0.82 0.25
CA ASP A 122 -7.55 -0.99 0.84
C ASP A 122 -7.52 -1.81 2.13
N ILE A 123 -6.34 -2.02 2.69
CA ILE A 123 -6.16 -2.78 3.94
C ILE A 123 -6.51 -1.88 5.12
N SER A 124 -7.52 -2.29 5.91
CA SER A 124 -8.02 -1.52 7.05
C SER A 124 -6.93 -1.16 8.05
N SER A 125 -6.04 -2.10 8.41
CA SER A 125 -4.96 -1.85 9.36
C SER A 125 -4.00 -0.76 8.89
N ASN A 126 -3.77 -0.62 7.58
CA ASN A 126 -2.93 0.46 7.04
C ASN A 126 -3.51 1.84 7.37
N TYR A 127 -4.83 2.02 7.23
CA TYR A 127 -5.52 3.27 7.57
C TYR A 127 -5.54 3.51 9.08
N ILE A 128 -5.89 2.51 9.85
CA ILE A 128 -6.07 2.64 11.29
C ILE A 128 -4.73 2.88 11.99
N ASP A 129 -3.70 2.14 11.64
CA ASP A 129 -2.35 2.31 12.20
C ASP A 129 -1.80 3.70 11.89
N LEU A 130 -1.97 4.17 10.65
CA LEU A 130 -1.57 5.52 10.25
C LEU A 130 -2.35 6.59 11.01
N ALA A 131 -3.65 6.42 11.17
CA ALA A 131 -4.50 7.33 11.94
C ALA A 131 -4.11 7.38 13.44
N ILE A 132 -3.71 6.27 14.02
CA ILE A 132 -3.19 6.21 15.39
C ILE A 132 -1.93 7.07 15.53
N ILE A 133 -1.00 6.97 14.57
CA ILE A 133 0.21 7.79 14.54
C ILE A 133 -0.15 9.29 14.43
N TYR A 134 -1.07 9.63 13.53
CA TYR A 134 -1.53 11.01 13.34
C TYR A 134 -2.20 11.56 14.60
N ALA A 135 -3.09 10.79 15.23
CA ALA A 135 -3.76 11.19 16.46
C ALA A 135 -2.77 11.45 17.61
N ALA A 136 -1.74 10.60 17.75
CA ALA A 136 -0.71 10.76 18.78
C ALA A 136 0.14 12.02 18.60
N THR A 137 0.14 12.61 17.42
CA THR A 137 0.89 13.83 17.07
C THR A 137 -0.03 15.03 16.75
N ASP A 138 -1.30 14.97 17.16
CA ASP A 138 -2.33 16.00 16.92
C ASP A 138 -2.56 16.34 15.44
N ARG A 139 -2.29 15.39 14.53
CA ARG A 139 -2.45 15.56 13.10
C ARG A 139 -3.85 15.13 12.64
N PHE A 140 -4.89 15.68 13.22
CA PHE A 140 -6.29 15.31 12.92
C PHE A 140 -6.73 15.70 11.51
N ASP A 141 -6.14 16.74 10.91
CA ASP A 141 -6.41 17.10 9.52
C ASP A 141 -5.91 16.01 8.55
N ASP A 142 -4.83 15.33 8.89
CA ASP A 142 -4.33 14.20 8.11
C ASP A 142 -5.26 12.98 8.23
N ILE A 143 -5.91 12.78 9.39
CA ILE A 143 -6.96 11.75 9.53
C ILE A 143 -8.17 12.08 8.65
N ARG A 144 -8.57 13.34 8.55
CA ARG A 144 -9.66 13.78 7.65
C ARG A 144 -9.30 13.51 6.19
N LYS A 145 -8.05 13.75 5.80
CA LYS A 145 -7.55 13.40 4.45
C LYS A 145 -7.55 11.89 4.20
N LEU A 146 -7.19 11.08 5.18
CA LEU A 146 -7.32 9.62 5.10
C LEU A 146 -8.77 9.19 4.86
N LYS A 147 -9.71 9.80 5.56
CA LYS A 147 -11.14 9.53 5.40
C LYS A 147 -11.61 9.86 3.97
N GLU A 148 -11.17 10.98 3.39
CA GLU A 148 -11.46 11.34 2.01
C GLU A 148 -10.91 10.30 1.04
N LYS A 149 -9.66 9.86 1.22
CA LYS A 149 -9.06 8.80 0.41
C LYS A 149 -9.78 7.48 0.55
N ALA A 150 -10.17 7.10 1.77
CA ALA A 150 -10.96 5.90 2.02
C ALA A 150 -12.30 5.93 1.28
N GLY A 151 -12.93 7.11 1.17
CA GLY A 151 -14.17 7.31 0.43
C GLY A 151 -14.06 7.02 -1.07
N MET A 152 -12.87 7.05 -1.62
CA MET A 152 -12.60 6.74 -3.04
C MET A 152 -12.31 5.26 -3.30
N LEU A 153 -12.19 4.44 -2.27
CA LEU A 153 -11.93 3.00 -2.41
C LEU A 153 -13.12 2.30 -3.06
N LYS A 154 -12.81 1.32 -3.91
CA LYS A 154 -13.81 0.45 -4.57
C LYS A 154 -13.91 -0.93 -3.89
N SER A 155 -13.31 -1.08 -2.73
CA SER A 155 -13.26 -2.30 -1.94
C SER A 155 -14.40 -2.36 -0.93
N LEU A 156 -14.75 -3.58 -0.51
CA LEU A 156 -15.74 -3.83 0.54
C LEU A 156 -15.32 -3.31 1.92
N SER A 157 -14.02 -3.07 2.13
CA SER A 157 -13.51 -2.51 3.39
C SER A 157 -13.74 -1.01 3.56
N ARG A 158 -14.14 -0.29 2.51
CA ARG A 158 -14.31 1.16 2.51
C ARG A 158 -15.16 1.68 3.67
N ASP A 159 -16.37 1.16 3.83
CA ASP A 159 -17.32 1.68 4.81
C ASP A 159 -16.86 1.42 6.24
N ASN A 160 -16.25 0.27 6.50
CA ASN A 160 -15.66 -0.03 7.81
C ASN A 160 -14.48 0.88 8.13
N ILE A 161 -13.60 1.14 7.17
CA ILE A 161 -12.49 2.09 7.35
C ILE A 161 -13.01 3.48 7.68
N ILE A 162 -14.00 3.98 6.95
CA ILE A 162 -14.59 5.31 7.18
C ILE A 162 -15.21 5.38 8.58
N GLU A 163 -15.95 4.36 9.01
CA GLU A 163 -16.55 4.31 10.34
C GLU A 163 -15.49 4.40 11.44
N GLN A 164 -14.42 3.61 11.33
CA GLN A 164 -13.34 3.63 12.31
C GLN A 164 -12.60 4.98 12.36
N LEU A 165 -12.34 5.60 11.20
CA LEU A 165 -11.72 6.92 11.14
C LEU A 165 -12.62 8.00 11.74
N ASN A 166 -13.94 7.95 11.49
CA ASN A 166 -14.91 8.85 12.12
C ASN A 166 -14.89 8.74 13.64
N ASN A 167 -14.77 7.54 14.19
CA ASN A 167 -14.69 7.32 15.64
C ASN A 167 -13.43 7.96 16.24
N MET A 168 -12.34 8.02 15.51
CA MET A 168 -11.10 8.67 15.95
C MET A 168 -11.15 10.20 15.88
N LEU A 169 -12.09 10.77 15.13
CA LEU A 169 -12.29 12.23 14.99
C LEU A 169 -13.29 12.82 15.99
N LYS A 170 -13.93 11.98 16.82
CA LYS A 170 -14.92 12.41 17.82
C LYS A 170 -14.27 13.02 19.08
#